data_7d037b44439e19b3b7167550dfa1ba2a
#
_entry.id   7d037b44439e19b3b7167550dfa1ba2a
#
_cell.length_a   1.000
_cell.length_b   1.000
_cell.length_c   1.000
_cell.angle_alpha   90.00
_cell.angle_beta   90.00
_cell.angle_gamma   90.00
#
_symmetry.space_group_name_H-M   'P 1'
#
loop_
_entity.id
_entity.type
_entity.pdbx_description
1 polymer ?
#
loop_
_entity_poly.entity_id
_entity_poly.type
_entity_poly.pdbx_seq_one_letter_code
_entity_poly.pdbx_strand_id
1 'polypeptide(L)'
;MRKKSRRGWLILLVLLTVPGLALSQAVQQSPTLIVNGQSGQVKVMEIDGRSYVDLESLARIANGTLGFSGNQIALTLPSSAAGTASAAAPSSPPANSGFSKEFLWASIEEMAVIREWRSALVNSIENNYPIQEDWVERYRGQASTSLGLASVAASTDSDRSAVQLLSNEFDNMKALSVKLLAERKMRSVSPENLKDDPLNQNILTCARSLASMAVGGQFVDDASCH
;
A
#
# COMPACT_ATOMS: atom_id res chain seq x y z
N MET A 1 22.76 -50.50 67.24
CA MET A 1 21.45 -51.17 67.48
C MET A 1 20.56 -51.04 66.26
N ARG A 2 20.13 -52.18 65.79
CA ARG A 2 19.24 -52.44 64.66
C ARG A 2 17.84 -51.80 64.88
N LYS A 3 17.21 -51.34 63.81
CA LYS A 3 15.84 -51.75 63.51
C LYS A 3 15.51 -51.58 62.00
N LYS A 4 15.28 -52.68 61.35
CA LYS A 4 14.61 -52.87 60.08
C LYS A 4 13.12 -52.56 60.21
N SER A 5 12.51 -52.00 59.20
CA SER A 5 11.12 -52.29 58.85
C SER A 5 10.94 -51.85 57.36
N ARG A 6 10.91 -52.69 56.41
CA ARG A 6 9.83 -53.50 55.84
C ARG A 6 8.73 -52.62 55.22
N ARG A 7 8.79 -52.58 53.89
CA ARG A 7 7.79 -53.12 52.95
C ARG A 7 6.53 -52.31 52.76
N GLY A 8 6.36 -51.93 51.58
CA GLY A 8 5.08 -51.60 51.00
C GLY A 8 5.25 -51.53 49.49
N TRP A 9 5.37 -52.71 48.84
CA TRP A 9 5.31 -52.88 47.38
C TRP A 9 3.84 -52.84 47.00
N LEU A 10 3.36 -51.67 46.62
CA LEU A 10 2.08 -51.53 45.96
C LEU A 10 2.35 -51.16 44.51
N ILE A 11 2.27 -52.15 43.67
CA ILE A 11 2.19 -52.04 42.22
C ILE A 11 0.84 -51.41 41.93
N LEU A 12 0.83 -50.10 41.74
CA LEU A 12 -0.32 -49.40 41.17
C LEU A 12 -0.24 -49.47 39.65
N LEU A 13 -0.96 -50.42 39.12
CA LEU A 13 -1.16 -50.64 37.69
C LEU A 13 -2.08 -49.49 37.21
N VAL A 14 -1.45 -48.35 36.81
CA VAL A 14 -2.17 -47.26 36.15
C VAL A 14 -2.41 -47.70 34.72
N LEU A 15 -3.63 -48.13 34.44
CA LEU A 15 -4.15 -48.28 33.10
C LEU A 15 -4.07 -46.92 32.42
N LEU A 16 -3.10 -46.75 31.55
CA LEU A 16 -3.05 -45.62 30.61
C LEU A 16 -4.17 -45.82 29.58
N THR A 17 -5.34 -45.28 29.85
CA THR A 17 -6.33 -44.98 28.82
C THR A 17 -5.81 -43.82 28.00
N VAL A 18 -5.22 -44.14 26.86
CA VAL A 18 -4.88 -43.15 25.83
C VAL A 18 -6.21 -42.63 25.25
N PRO A 19 -6.61 -41.39 25.48
CA PRO A 19 -7.73 -40.81 24.74
C PRO A 19 -7.27 -40.69 23.28
N GLY A 20 -7.97 -41.39 22.40
CA GLY A 20 -7.74 -41.27 20.96
C GLY A 20 -7.79 -39.80 20.56
N LEU A 21 -6.66 -39.27 20.13
CA LEU A 21 -6.59 -37.99 19.40
C LEU A 21 -7.42 -38.20 18.11
N ALA A 22 -8.68 -37.84 18.18
CA ALA A 22 -9.48 -37.57 17.00
C ALA A 22 -8.79 -36.39 16.28
N LEU A 23 -7.97 -36.69 15.29
CA LEU A 23 -7.49 -35.74 14.31
C LEU A 23 -8.74 -35.23 13.59
N SER A 24 -9.34 -34.15 14.12
CA SER A 24 -10.29 -33.35 13.39
C SER A 24 -9.54 -32.83 12.18
N GLN A 25 -9.68 -33.52 11.04
CA GLN A 25 -9.34 -32.94 9.75
C GLN A 25 -10.29 -31.72 9.60
N ALA A 26 -9.76 -30.54 9.91
CA ALA A 26 -10.40 -29.30 9.53
C ALA A 26 -10.55 -29.38 8.00
N VAL A 27 -11.79 -29.57 7.55
CA VAL A 27 -12.13 -29.42 6.14
C VAL A 27 -11.77 -27.99 5.79
N GLN A 28 -10.66 -27.81 5.12
CA GLN A 28 -10.26 -26.51 4.57
C GLN A 28 -11.32 -26.15 3.53
N GLN A 29 -12.36 -25.46 3.97
CA GLN A 29 -13.33 -24.87 3.07
C GLN A 29 -12.62 -23.78 2.29
N SER A 30 -12.36 -24.05 1.01
CA SER A 30 -11.83 -23.02 0.10
C SER A 30 -12.90 -21.95 -0.07
N PRO A 31 -12.65 -20.72 0.32
CA PRO A 31 -13.63 -19.65 0.18
C PRO A 31 -13.94 -19.43 -1.29
N THR A 32 -15.20 -19.06 -1.57
CA THR A 32 -15.64 -18.69 -2.91
C THR A 32 -15.35 -17.24 -3.15
N LEU A 33 -14.56 -16.94 -4.16
CA LEU A 33 -14.31 -15.59 -4.65
C LEU A 33 -15.28 -15.25 -5.77
N ILE A 34 -15.90 -14.07 -5.70
CA ILE A 34 -16.79 -13.56 -6.75
C ILE A 34 -16.11 -12.33 -7.36
N VAL A 35 -15.86 -12.36 -8.67
CA VAL A 35 -15.25 -11.28 -9.44
C VAL A 35 -16.13 -10.98 -10.64
N ASN A 36 -16.67 -9.77 -10.74
CA ASN A 36 -17.55 -9.34 -11.84
C ASN A 36 -18.73 -10.32 -12.10
N GLY A 37 -19.33 -10.87 -11.04
CA GLY A 37 -20.43 -11.85 -11.12
C GLY A 37 -20.00 -13.27 -11.48
N GLN A 38 -18.74 -13.54 -11.76
CA GLN A 38 -18.16 -14.86 -11.91
C GLN A 38 -17.70 -15.37 -10.55
N SER A 39 -18.01 -16.61 -10.21
CA SER A 39 -17.66 -17.22 -8.94
C SER A 39 -16.72 -18.40 -9.12
N GLY A 40 -15.75 -18.54 -8.22
CA GLY A 40 -14.82 -19.66 -8.22
C GLY A 40 -14.22 -19.91 -6.85
N GLN A 41 -13.73 -21.11 -6.64
CA GLN A 41 -13.00 -21.47 -5.43
C GLN A 41 -11.55 -21.02 -5.54
N VAL A 42 -11.05 -20.36 -4.50
CA VAL A 42 -9.67 -19.91 -4.41
C VAL A 42 -9.03 -20.38 -3.12
N LYS A 43 -7.71 -20.55 -3.18
CA LYS A 43 -6.92 -20.74 -1.97
C LYS A 43 -6.62 -19.36 -1.39
N VAL A 44 -7.15 -19.09 -0.21
CA VAL A 44 -6.81 -17.87 0.54
C VAL A 44 -5.72 -18.20 1.55
N MET A 45 -4.67 -17.42 1.56
CA MET A 45 -3.63 -17.44 2.58
C MET A 45 -3.79 -16.20 3.46
N GLU A 46 -3.70 -16.40 4.76
CA GLU A 46 -3.68 -15.28 5.70
C GLU A 46 -2.26 -15.08 6.23
N ILE A 47 -1.72 -13.87 6.05
CA ILE A 47 -0.40 -13.48 6.52
C ILE A 47 -0.57 -12.15 7.24
N ASP A 48 -0.18 -12.10 8.51
CA ASP A 48 -0.26 -10.91 9.36
C ASP A 48 -1.66 -10.25 9.39
N GLY A 49 -2.72 -11.09 9.43
CA GLY A 49 -4.10 -10.63 9.45
C GLY A 49 -4.62 -10.10 8.10
N ARG A 50 -3.89 -10.33 7.01
CA ARG A 50 -4.30 -9.98 5.65
C ARG A 50 -4.54 -11.23 4.81
N SER A 51 -5.63 -11.21 4.04
CA SER A 51 -5.99 -12.31 3.15
C SER A 51 -5.36 -12.10 1.77
N TYR A 52 -4.66 -13.13 1.27
CA TYR A 52 -4.01 -13.15 -0.03
C TYR A 52 -4.64 -14.24 -0.90
N VAL A 53 -4.83 -13.94 -2.16
CA VAL A 53 -5.32 -14.87 -3.18
C VAL A 53 -4.27 -14.97 -4.28
N ASP A 54 -4.06 -16.18 -4.83
CA ASP A 54 -3.14 -16.32 -5.94
C ASP A 54 -3.68 -15.66 -7.21
N LEU A 55 -2.80 -14.99 -7.93
CA LEU A 55 -3.15 -14.15 -9.07
C LEU A 55 -3.64 -14.97 -10.28
N GLU A 56 -3.20 -16.22 -10.41
CA GLU A 56 -3.68 -17.12 -11.50
C GLU A 56 -5.13 -17.54 -11.27
N SER A 57 -5.48 -17.88 -10.03
CA SER A 57 -6.86 -18.20 -9.66
C SER A 57 -7.78 -16.99 -9.86
N LEU A 58 -7.32 -15.80 -9.49
CA LEU A 58 -8.06 -14.56 -9.74
C LEU A 58 -8.28 -14.33 -11.24
N ALA A 59 -7.23 -14.43 -12.05
CA ALA A 59 -7.32 -14.28 -13.52
C ALA A 59 -8.28 -15.29 -14.12
N ARG A 60 -8.21 -16.55 -13.72
CA ARG A 60 -9.11 -17.63 -14.23
C ARG A 60 -10.57 -17.36 -13.90
N ILE A 61 -10.89 -16.95 -12.68
CA ILE A 61 -12.27 -16.64 -12.26
C ILE A 61 -12.81 -15.44 -13.03
N ALA A 62 -11.97 -14.44 -13.24
CA ALA A 62 -12.34 -13.23 -13.96
C ALA A 62 -12.31 -13.38 -15.49
N ASN A 63 -12.04 -14.57 -16.04
CA ASN A 63 -11.76 -14.80 -17.47
C ASN A 63 -10.67 -13.87 -18.03
N GLY A 64 -9.74 -13.48 -17.17
CA GLY A 64 -8.62 -12.61 -17.51
C GLY A 64 -7.42 -13.38 -18.03
N THR A 65 -6.45 -12.65 -18.56
CA THR A 65 -5.15 -13.18 -18.97
C THR A 65 -4.04 -12.55 -18.12
N LEU A 66 -3.05 -13.37 -17.78
CA LEU A 66 -1.86 -12.94 -17.06
C LEU A 66 -0.68 -12.89 -18.00
N GLY A 67 -0.02 -11.73 -18.05
CA GLY A 67 1.22 -11.53 -18.78
C GLY A 67 2.37 -11.24 -17.81
N PHE A 68 3.55 -11.79 -18.14
CA PHE A 68 4.77 -11.54 -17.36
C PHE A 68 5.80 -10.91 -18.32
N SER A 69 6.32 -9.75 -17.96
CA SER A 69 7.34 -9.05 -18.73
C SER A 69 8.38 -8.44 -17.80
N GLY A 70 9.56 -9.06 -17.73
CA GLY A 70 10.62 -8.65 -16.81
C GLY A 70 10.15 -8.66 -15.36
N ASN A 71 10.07 -7.49 -14.74
CA ASN A 71 9.60 -7.31 -13.36
C ASN A 71 8.13 -6.86 -13.25
N GLN A 72 7.37 -6.98 -14.34
CA GLN A 72 5.96 -6.58 -14.40
C GLN A 72 5.06 -7.80 -14.55
N ILE A 73 3.95 -7.79 -13.81
CA ILE A 73 2.86 -8.74 -13.94
C ILE A 73 1.64 -7.94 -14.41
N ALA A 74 1.13 -8.27 -15.59
CA ALA A 74 -0.05 -7.63 -16.16
C ALA A 74 -1.24 -8.60 -16.10
N LEU A 75 -2.30 -8.21 -15.40
CA LEU A 75 -3.59 -8.91 -15.41
C LEU A 75 -4.57 -8.14 -16.30
N THR A 76 -4.94 -8.75 -17.42
CA THR A 76 -5.96 -8.19 -18.33
C THR A 76 -7.29 -8.87 -18.06
N LEU A 77 -8.30 -8.10 -17.66
CA LEU A 77 -9.65 -8.58 -17.42
C LEU A 77 -10.55 -8.26 -18.63
N PRO A 78 -11.45 -9.18 -19.03
CA PRO A 78 -12.44 -8.86 -20.06
C PRO A 78 -13.39 -7.77 -19.54
N SER A 79 -13.64 -6.74 -20.33
CA SER A 79 -14.68 -5.76 -20.03
C SER A 79 -16.03 -6.45 -19.99
N SER A 80 -16.74 -6.37 -18.88
CA SER A 80 -18.13 -6.83 -18.78
C SER A 80 -19.05 -5.88 -19.57
N ALA A 81 -19.11 -6.08 -20.89
CA ALA A 81 -20.15 -5.46 -21.70
C ALA A 81 -21.40 -6.34 -21.64
N ALA A 82 -22.30 -6.08 -20.71
CA ALA A 82 -23.68 -6.55 -20.80
C ALA A 82 -24.43 -5.65 -21.79
N GLY A 83 -24.77 -6.17 -22.95
CA GLY A 83 -25.78 -5.56 -23.82
C GLY A 83 -25.39 -5.44 -25.29
N THR A 84 -25.97 -6.35 -26.09
CA THR A 84 -26.33 -6.27 -27.52
C THR A 84 -25.29 -5.83 -28.55
N ALA A 85 -24.94 -6.80 -29.38
CA ALA A 85 -24.18 -6.66 -30.61
C ALA A 85 -24.77 -5.63 -31.56
N SER A 86 -23.99 -4.64 -31.93
CA SER A 86 -24.01 -4.01 -33.25
C SER A 86 -22.58 -3.81 -33.68
N ALA A 87 -22.23 -4.43 -34.79
CA ALA A 87 -20.92 -4.29 -35.43
C ALA A 87 -20.77 -2.85 -35.93
N ALA A 88 -20.02 -2.05 -35.20
CA ALA A 88 -19.45 -0.80 -35.66
C ALA A 88 -17.97 -0.79 -35.22
N ALA A 89 -17.13 -0.23 -36.08
CA ALA A 89 -15.68 -0.11 -35.93
C ALA A 89 -15.23 0.20 -34.49
N PRO A 90 -13.98 -0.16 -34.06
CA PRO A 90 -13.53 0.09 -32.72
C PRO A 90 -13.46 1.59 -32.46
N SER A 91 -14.56 2.15 -31.97
CA SER A 91 -14.54 3.44 -31.32
C SER A 91 -13.77 3.26 -30.03
N SER A 92 -12.65 3.96 -29.91
CA SER A 92 -11.92 4.11 -28.65
C SER A 92 -12.92 4.36 -27.52
N PRO A 93 -12.77 3.73 -26.35
CA PRO A 93 -13.61 4.04 -25.19
C PRO A 93 -13.61 5.57 -25.01
N PRO A 94 -14.73 6.19 -24.61
CA PRO A 94 -14.74 7.61 -24.30
C PRO A 94 -13.62 7.83 -23.29
N ALA A 95 -12.66 8.69 -23.63
CA ALA A 95 -11.58 9.07 -22.74
C ALA A 95 -12.26 9.58 -21.46
N ASN A 96 -12.16 8.79 -20.36
CA ASN A 96 -12.56 9.25 -19.05
C ASN A 96 -11.60 10.38 -18.68
N SER A 97 -12.00 11.61 -18.99
CA SER A 97 -11.17 12.82 -18.89
C SER A 97 -10.99 13.31 -17.45
N GLY A 98 -11.62 12.64 -16.50
CA GLY A 98 -11.51 12.97 -15.07
C GLY A 98 -10.76 11.92 -14.26
N PHE A 99 -10.58 12.22 -12.98
CA PHE A 99 -10.01 11.27 -12.03
C PHE A 99 -10.99 10.18 -11.63
N SER A 100 -10.49 8.95 -11.47
CA SER A 100 -11.25 7.87 -10.87
C SER A 100 -11.34 8.06 -9.36
N LYS A 101 -12.42 7.55 -8.78
CA LYS A 101 -12.67 7.69 -7.34
C LYS A 101 -11.61 6.95 -6.50
N GLU A 102 -11.24 5.78 -6.94
CA GLU A 102 -10.24 4.92 -6.31
C GLU A 102 -8.87 5.60 -6.29
N PHE A 103 -8.48 6.20 -7.41
CA PHE A 103 -7.25 6.97 -7.51
C PHE A 103 -7.27 8.20 -6.59
N LEU A 104 -8.36 8.96 -6.57
CA LEU A 104 -8.49 10.13 -5.70
C LEU A 104 -8.30 9.76 -4.22
N TRP A 105 -8.89 8.67 -3.76
CA TRP A 105 -8.73 8.23 -2.38
C TRP A 105 -7.28 7.87 -2.06
N ALA A 106 -6.65 7.08 -2.91
CA ALA A 106 -5.25 6.70 -2.73
C ALA A 106 -4.30 7.91 -2.79
N SER A 107 -4.59 8.88 -3.67
CA SER A 107 -3.81 10.13 -3.79
C SER A 107 -3.95 11.01 -2.55
N ILE A 108 -5.14 11.11 -1.96
CA ILE A 108 -5.36 11.86 -0.71
C ILE A 108 -4.54 11.24 0.43
N GLU A 109 -4.49 9.92 0.50
CA GLU A 109 -3.68 9.20 1.50
C GLU A 109 -2.19 9.51 1.32
N GLU A 110 -1.67 9.43 0.08
CA GLU A 110 -0.27 9.77 -0.21
C GLU A 110 0.05 11.21 0.20
N MET A 111 -0.77 12.17 -0.22
CA MET A 111 -0.58 13.56 0.13
C MET A 111 -0.66 13.82 1.64
N ALA A 112 -1.48 13.06 2.37
CA ALA A 112 -1.55 13.14 3.83
C ALA A 112 -0.24 12.69 4.47
N VAL A 113 0.34 11.57 4.03
CA VAL A 113 1.61 11.05 4.52
C VAL A 113 2.76 12.02 4.23
N ILE A 114 2.84 12.57 3.03
CA ILE A 114 3.85 13.59 2.66
C ILE A 114 3.74 14.82 3.56
N ARG A 115 2.53 15.31 3.78
CA ARG A 115 2.27 16.46 4.67
C ARG A 115 2.68 16.18 6.10
N GLU A 116 2.36 15.01 6.63
CA GLU A 116 2.76 14.60 7.99
C GLU A 116 4.28 14.49 8.12
N TRP A 117 4.93 13.85 7.15
CA TRP A 117 6.38 13.74 7.11
C TRP A 117 7.06 15.10 7.12
N ARG A 118 6.62 15.99 6.21
CA ARG A 118 7.11 17.37 6.17
C ARG A 118 6.88 18.09 7.50
N SER A 119 5.68 17.99 8.07
CA SER A 119 5.33 18.67 9.33
C SER A 119 6.19 18.17 10.50
N ALA A 120 6.49 16.87 10.55
CA ALA A 120 7.36 16.30 11.56
C ALA A 120 8.80 16.84 11.46
N LEU A 121 9.33 16.98 10.23
CA LEU A 121 10.66 17.58 9.99
C LEU A 121 10.68 19.07 10.40
N VAL A 122 9.72 19.84 9.94
CA VAL A 122 9.60 21.28 10.27
C VAL A 122 9.53 21.47 11.78
N ASN A 123 8.63 20.75 12.45
CA ASN A 123 8.46 20.83 13.91
C ASN A 123 9.76 20.44 14.67
N SER A 124 10.51 19.47 14.18
CA SER A 124 11.80 19.07 14.78
C SER A 124 12.84 20.18 14.67
N ILE A 125 12.84 20.93 13.55
CA ILE A 125 13.76 22.06 13.35
C ILE A 125 13.35 23.25 14.22
N GLU A 126 12.07 23.65 14.18
CA GLU A 126 11.55 24.80 14.94
C GLU A 126 11.74 24.65 16.43
N ASN A 127 11.58 23.42 16.94
CA ASN A 127 11.70 23.14 18.38
C ASN A 127 13.05 22.57 18.79
N ASN A 128 14.02 22.58 17.89
CA ASN A 128 15.37 22.04 18.11
C ASN A 128 15.38 20.57 18.56
N TYR A 129 14.41 19.75 18.14
CA TYR A 129 14.37 18.33 18.41
C TYR A 129 15.32 17.54 17.50
N PRO A 130 15.83 16.38 17.96
CA PRO A 130 16.68 15.54 17.11
C PRO A 130 15.86 14.94 15.95
N ILE A 131 16.43 15.00 14.74
CA ILE A 131 15.92 14.26 13.59
C ILE A 131 16.66 12.92 13.55
N GLN A 132 15.94 11.82 13.78
CA GLN A 132 16.49 10.47 13.77
C GLN A 132 16.20 9.79 12.43
N GLU A 133 17.17 9.05 11.92
CA GLU A 133 17.06 8.40 10.61
C GLU A 133 15.92 7.36 10.58
N ASP A 134 15.71 6.63 11.68
CA ASP A 134 14.72 5.56 11.76
C ASP A 134 13.27 6.04 11.56
N TRP A 135 12.88 7.19 12.12
CA TRP A 135 11.54 7.71 11.88
C TRP A 135 11.40 8.35 10.49
N VAL A 136 12.46 8.92 9.93
CA VAL A 136 12.47 9.42 8.55
C VAL A 136 12.27 8.25 7.58
N GLU A 137 12.94 7.11 7.82
CA GLU A 137 12.74 5.90 7.01
C GLU A 137 11.33 5.32 7.14
N ARG A 138 10.71 5.39 8.32
CA ARG A 138 9.30 4.98 8.46
C ARG A 138 8.36 5.82 7.60
N TYR A 139 8.49 7.14 7.62
CA TYR A 139 7.69 8.02 6.77
C TYR A 139 7.95 7.75 5.29
N ARG A 140 9.21 7.59 4.90
CA ARG A 140 9.57 7.21 3.52
C ARG A 140 8.90 5.92 3.10
N GLY A 141 8.93 4.90 3.94
CA GLY A 141 8.28 3.61 3.68
C GLY A 141 6.77 3.72 3.54
N GLN A 142 6.11 4.49 4.41
CA GLN A 142 4.68 4.76 4.33
C GLN A 142 4.32 5.50 3.04
N ALA A 143 5.01 6.59 2.72
CA ALA A 143 4.78 7.36 1.49
C ALA A 143 5.02 6.50 0.24
N SER A 144 6.10 5.72 0.20
CA SER A 144 6.33 4.78 -0.92
C SER A 144 5.21 3.76 -1.09
N THR A 145 4.64 3.27 0.02
CA THR A 145 3.51 2.33 -0.01
C THR A 145 2.25 3.02 -0.53
N SER A 146 1.92 4.22 -0.04
CA SER A 146 0.75 4.99 -0.47
C SER A 146 0.85 5.41 -1.94
N LEU A 147 2.04 5.82 -2.40
CA LEU A 147 2.30 6.11 -3.83
C LEU A 147 2.08 4.86 -4.70
N GLY A 148 2.55 3.69 -4.23
CA GLY A 148 2.29 2.42 -4.90
C GLY A 148 0.79 2.12 -5.02
N LEU A 149 0.01 2.36 -3.97
CA LEU A 149 -1.45 2.19 -3.99
C LEU A 149 -2.12 3.16 -4.97
N ALA A 150 -1.70 4.44 -5.01
CA ALA A 150 -2.19 5.42 -5.98
C ALA A 150 -1.87 4.99 -7.42
N SER A 151 -0.66 4.50 -7.66
CA SER A 151 -0.25 3.98 -8.96
C SER A 151 -1.11 2.80 -9.42
N VAL A 152 -1.42 1.86 -8.53
CA VAL A 152 -2.28 0.70 -8.85
C VAL A 152 -3.73 1.11 -9.07
N ALA A 153 -4.21 2.13 -8.35
CA ALA A 153 -5.58 2.64 -8.50
C ALA A 153 -5.78 3.48 -9.77
N ALA A 154 -4.70 3.92 -10.43
CA ALA A 154 -4.75 4.78 -11.62
C ALA A 154 -5.36 4.04 -12.82
N SER A 155 -6.58 4.42 -13.20
CA SER A 155 -7.36 3.76 -14.26
C SER A 155 -7.61 4.65 -15.48
N THR A 156 -7.57 5.99 -15.32
CA THR A 156 -7.75 6.96 -16.39
C THR A 156 -6.42 7.57 -16.88
N ASP A 157 -6.43 8.29 -17.99
CA ASP A 157 -5.24 9.04 -18.45
C ASP A 157 -4.89 10.17 -17.48
N SER A 158 -5.89 10.84 -16.90
CA SER A 158 -5.70 11.83 -15.86
C SER A 158 -5.04 11.27 -14.62
N ASP A 159 -5.47 10.06 -14.18
CA ASP A 159 -4.86 9.37 -13.05
C ASP A 159 -3.38 9.08 -13.32
N ARG A 160 -3.07 8.50 -14.48
CA ARG A 160 -1.68 8.16 -14.85
C ARG A 160 -0.77 9.39 -14.91
N SER A 161 -1.29 10.50 -15.42
CA SER A 161 -0.55 11.77 -15.45
C SER A 161 -0.33 12.31 -14.03
N ALA A 162 -1.33 12.23 -13.17
CA ALA A 162 -1.22 12.68 -11.78
C ALA A 162 -0.31 11.79 -10.93
N VAL A 163 -0.21 10.48 -11.21
CA VAL A 163 0.79 9.59 -10.56
C VAL A 163 2.20 10.13 -10.75
N GLN A 164 2.51 10.70 -11.93
CA GLN A 164 3.83 11.29 -12.16
C GLN A 164 4.07 12.48 -11.23
N LEU A 165 3.07 13.35 -11.05
CA LEU A 165 3.20 14.49 -10.13
C LEU A 165 3.31 14.06 -8.67
N LEU A 166 2.55 13.04 -8.24
CA LEU A 166 2.71 12.44 -6.91
C LEU A 166 4.09 11.84 -6.71
N SER A 167 4.66 11.19 -7.73
CA SER A 167 6.02 10.66 -7.69
C SER A 167 7.06 11.77 -7.54
N ASN A 168 6.90 12.87 -8.27
CA ASN A 168 7.77 14.03 -8.16
C ASN A 168 7.70 14.64 -6.75
N GLU A 169 6.50 14.76 -6.18
CA GLU A 169 6.29 15.25 -4.82
C GLU A 169 6.97 14.36 -3.77
N PHE A 170 6.83 13.04 -3.91
CA PHE A 170 7.53 12.08 -3.06
C PHE A 170 9.06 12.21 -3.16
N ASP A 171 9.60 12.36 -4.39
CA ASP A 171 11.04 12.53 -4.59
C ASP A 171 11.57 13.85 -4.03
N ASN A 172 10.80 14.95 -4.15
CA ASN A 172 11.10 16.22 -3.53
C ASN A 172 11.13 16.10 -2.00
N MET A 173 10.15 15.42 -1.42
CA MET A 173 10.10 15.19 0.03
C MET A 173 11.27 14.32 0.53
N LYS A 174 11.64 13.32 -0.23
CA LYS A 174 12.81 12.48 0.03
C LYS A 174 14.10 13.31 0.00
N ALA A 175 14.25 14.14 -1.02
CA ALA A 175 15.41 15.04 -1.15
C ALA A 175 15.49 16.04 0.01
N LEU A 176 14.37 16.66 0.38
CA LEU A 176 14.30 17.55 1.53
C LEU A 176 14.71 16.85 2.82
N SER A 177 14.22 15.63 3.06
CA SER A 177 14.54 14.88 4.28
C SER A 177 16.03 14.54 4.38
N VAL A 178 16.67 14.13 3.27
CA VAL A 178 18.11 13.86 3.22
C VAL A 178 18.90 15.13 3.50
N LYS A 179 18.53 16.25 2.87
CA LYS A 179 19.15 17.55 3.09
C LYS A 179 19.09 17.96 4.56
N LEU A 180 17.91 17.95 5.16
CA LEU A 180 17.69 18.38 6.54
C LEU A 180 18.40 17.47 7.56
N LEU A 181 18.48 16.16 7.33
CA LEU A 181 19.29 15.24 8.12
C LEU A 181 20.78 15.63 8.09
N ALA A 182 21.33 15.94 6.91
CA ALA A 182 22.71 16.35 6.75
C ALA A 182 23.00 17.71 7.43
N GLU A 183 22.15 18.71 7.17
CA GLU A 183 22.27 20.04 7.76
C GLU A 183 22.13 20.03 9.28
N ARG A 184 21.26 19.17 9.81
CA ARG A 184 21.10 18.99 11.26
C ARG A 184 22.35 18.41 11.91
N LYS A 185 23.01 17.43 11.28
CA LYS A 185 24.30 16.88 11.74
C LYS A 185 25.38 17.98 11.78
N MET A 186 25.37 18.90 10.83
CA MET A 186 26.30 20.04 10.75
C MET A 186 25.87 21.25 11.60
N ARG A 187 24.71 21.21 12.23
CA ARG A 187 24.10 22.35 12.97
C ARG A 187 23.93 23.61 12.13
N SER A 188 23.67 23.45 10.84
CA SER A 188 23.55 24.54 9.87
C SER A 188 22.10 24.90 9.52
N VAL A 189 21.13 24.08 9.91
CA VAL A 189 19.71 24.34 9.65
C VAL A 189 19.12 25.27 10.71
N SER A 190 18.36 26.27 10.25
CA SER A 190 17.55 27.13 11.09
C SER A 190 16.09 27.18 10.56
N PRO A 191 15.10 27.57 11.39
CA PRO A 191 13.72 27.74 10.94
C PRO A 191 13.57 28.73 9.79
N GLU A 192 14.35 29.81 9.79
CA GLU A 192 14.32 30.84 8.75
C GLU A 192 14.81 30.25 7.42
N ASN A 193 15.96 29.55 7.43
CA ASN A 193 16.53 28.91 6.24
C ASN A 193 15.59 27.85 5.66
N LEU A 194 14.90 27.08 6.53
CA LEU A 194 13.93 26.08 6.10
C LEU A 194 12.70 26.72 5.43
N LYS A 195 12.23 27.86 5.95
CA LYS A 195 11.08 28.55 5.38
C LYS A 195 11.35 28.99 3.95
N ASP A 196 12.56 29.46 3.66
CA ASP A 196 12.97 29.96 2.34
C ASP A 196 13.60 28.86 1.46
N ASP A 197 13.65 27.62 1.94
CA ASP A 197 14.22 26.51 1.21
C ASP A 197 13.43 26.17 -0.06
N PRO A 198 14.06 26.14 -1.25
CA PRO A 198 13.36 25.89 -2.50
C PRO A 198 12.61 24.56 -2.56
N LEU A 199 13.19 23.46 -2.02
CA LEU A 199 12.52 22.16 -1.97
C LEU A 199 11.29 22.23 -1.07
N ASN A 200 11.43 22.87 0.11
CA ASN A 200 10.31 23.04 1.03
C ASN A 200 9.17 23.86 0.39
N GLN A 201 9.49 24.92 -0.37
CA GLN A 201 8.50 25.72 -1.09
C GLN A 201 7.88 24.95 -2.26
N ASN A 202 8.66 24.16 -2.98
CA ASN A 202 8.16 23.33 -4.08
C ASN A 202 7.15 22.30 -3.57
N ILE A 203 7.45 21.56 -2.48
CA ILE A 203 6.52 20.62 -1.84
C ILE A 203 5.20 21.33 -1.48
N LEU A 204 5.24 22.51 -0.90
CA LEU A 204 4.02 23.26 -0.55
C LEU A 204 3.20 23.70 -1.77
N THR A 205 3.85 24.02 -2.86
CA THR A 205 3.19 24.48 -4.10
C THR A 205 2.60 23.30 -4.84
N CYS A 206 3.34 22.22 -4.97
CA CYS A 206 2.88 20.97 -5.57
C CYS A 206 1.68 20.39 -4.81
N ALA A 207 1.75 20.34 -3.48
CA ALA A 207 0.63 19.85 -2.66
C ALA A 207 -0.66 20.68 -2.88
N ARG A 208 -0.53 22.02 -3.03
CA ARG A 208 -1.69 22.88 -3.34
C ARG A 208 -2.26 22.62 -4.72
N SER A 209 -1.40 22.44 -5.72
CA SER A 209 -1.81 22.12 -7.09
C SER A 209 -2.53 20.76 -7.14
N LEU A 210 -1.96 19.71 -6.55
CA LEU A 210 -2.58 18.40 -6.47
C LEU A 210 -3.93 18.43 -5.75
N ALA A 211 -4.04 19.16 -4.65
CA ALA A 211 -5.32 19.35 -3.94
C ALA A 211 -6.35 20.09 -4.80
N SER A 212 -5.95 21.10 -5.55
CA SER A 212 -6.83 21.83 -6.48
C SER A 212 -7.34 20.92 -7.60
N MET A 213 -6.47 20.10 -8.18
CA MET A 213 -6.86 19.09 -9.19
C MET A 213 -7.85 18.09 -8.63
N ALA A 214 -7.62 17.58 -7.42
CA ALA A 214 -8.52 16.62 -6.76
C ALA A 214 -9.93 17.22 -6.55
N VAL A 215 -10.01 18.48 -6.15
CA VAL A 215 -11.29 19.19 -5.99
C VAL A 215 -11.95 19.48 -7.33
N GLY A 216 -11.16 19.89 -8.33
CA GLY A 216 -11.64 20.21 -9.68
C GLY A 216 -12.04 18.98 -10.50
N GLY A 217 -11.61 17.79 -10.11
CA GLY A 217 -11.89 16.54 -10.81
C GLY A 217 -11.18 16.40 -12.16
N GLN A 218 -10.23 17.27 -12.46
CA GLN A 218 -9.52 17.34 -13.74
C GLN A 218 -8.02 17.49 -13.54
N PHE A 219 -7.26 16.83 -14.40
CA PHE A 219 -5.80 16.95 -14.43
C PHE A 219 -5.41 18.28 -15.11
N VAL A 220 -4.54 19.03 -14.44
CA VAL A 220 -3.90 20.26 -14.97
C VAL A 220 -2.46 20.26 -14.49
N ASP A 221 -1.51 20.09 -15.40
CA ASP A 221 -0.10 20.27 -15.06
C ASP A 221 0.27 21.75 -15.17
N ASP A 222 0.45 22.41 -14.04
CA ASP A 222 0.85 23.80 -13.91
C ASP A 222 2.35 23.97 -13.60
N ALA A 223 3.13 22.90 -13.79
CA ALA A 223 4.56 22.83 -13.51
C ALA A 223 4.95 23.01 -12.03
N SER A 224 4.00 23.06 -11.10
CA SER A 224 4.29 23.27 -9.67
C SER A 224 4.94 22.08 -8.97
N CYS A 225 4.90 20.90 -9.60
CA CYS A 225 5.50 19.66 -9.09
C CYS A 225 6.81 19.26 -9.80
N HIS A 226 7.42 20.15 -10.58
CA HIS A 226 8.65 19.87 -11.35
C HIS A 226 9.89 20.52 -10.74
#